data_0d1a6473661da675f83dffe15ecbbeec
#
_entry.id   0d1a6473661da675f83dffe15ecbbeec
#
_cell.length_a   1.000
_cell.length_b   1.000
_cell.length_c   1.000
_cell.angle_alpha   90.00
_cell.angle_beta   90.00
_cell.angle_gamma   90.00
#
_symmetry.space_group_name_H-M   'P 1'
#
loop_
_entity.id
_entity.type
_entity.pdbx_description
1 polymer ?
#
loop_
_entity_poly.entity_id
_entity_poly.type
_entity_poly.pdbx_seq_one_letter_code
_entity_poly.pdbx_strand_id
1 'polypeptide(L)'
;MVIKDSLKANVNGLVDILVREAILPARIEFASFTDLFRYLNSLEGTYNIVIDEYPYLKAINKAETVDSVFQSVIDNSLSNIHLFICGSHVGMMKDLLNENNALYGRFSSIIQLKELSYLDAAKFYPDLTVYDKVAFFSVFGGSPFINEFIDGHSSIKENIISTLLNPSHSVYNYVNHLLISDFNNSSGIERILLALGNGKKKYGEIEAQLLIEKNGSLSKQMKPLLNMEIVLKKYPINRPDDKKKVYYEINDNILRFYYAYIYKNKSALQVIGARAFYEEYIEPSLVTFISHRFEDICRDYFSILVQSGKIRGVRNIGTYYYDDSVKRKHGEFDVVLERKNGFDFYEVKYYRSPMKLSEMKLEEKQIRETPGIKVSDIGFISINGFDSLESSYRCLTGENIYFDPILS
;
A
#
# COMPACT_ATOMS: atom_id res chain seq x y z
N MET A 1 2.47 -23.35 10.53
CA MET A 1 1.50 -22.30 10.87
C MET A 1 0.92 -22.59 12.24
N VAL A 2 0.86 -21.62 13.13
CA VAL A 2 0.20 -21.74 14.45
C VAL A 2 -1.33 -21.62 14.30
N ILE A 3 -2.04 -22.20 15.26
CA ILE A 3 -3.52 -22.16 15.29
C ILE A 3 -4.02 -21.29 16.46
N LYS A 4 -5.25 -20.78 16.36
CA LYS A 4 -5.92 -20.04 17.44
C LYS A 4 -6.35 -21.00 18.55
N ASP A 5 -5.36 -21.48 19.33
CA ASP A 5 -5.52 -22.42 20.44
C ASP A 5 -4.48 -22.12 21.53
N SER A 6 -4.51 -22.90 22.60
CA SER A 6 -3.58 -22.78 23.71
C SER A 6 -2.12 -22.92 23.27
N LEU A 7 -1.19 -22.34 24.05
CA LEU A 7 0.24 -22.52 23.81
C LEU A 7 0.64 -24.00 23.78
N LYS A 8 0.03 -24.82 24.69
CA LYS A 8 0.29 -26.26 24.74
C LYS A 8 -0.13 -26.99 23.44
N ALA A 9 -1.30 -26.64 22.87
CA ALA A 9 -1.76 -27.21 21.61
C ALA A 9 -0.79 -26.87 20.46
N ASN A 10 -0.29 -25.63 20.41
CA ASN A 10 0.69 -25.19 19.43
C ASN A 10 2.06 -25.84 19.62
N VAL A 11 2.52 -26.09 20.86
CA VAL A 11 3.72 -26.87 21.16
C VAL A 11 3.56 -28.28 20.58
N ASN A 12 2.44 -28.96 20.86
CA ASN A 12 2.16 -30.28 20.35
C ASN A 12 2.14 -30.32 18.81
N GLY A 13 1.54 -29.33 18.18
CA GLY A 13 1.54 -29.18 16.71
C GLY A 13 2.96 -29.03 16.12
N LEU A 14 3.82 -28.29 16.79
CA LEU A 14 5.22 -28.19 16.35
C LEU A 14 5.97 -29.52 16.55
N VAL A 15 5.73 -30.24 17.66
CA VAL A 15 6.29 -31.58 17.89
C VAL A 15 5.89 -32.55 16.78
N ASP A 16 4.62 -32.53 16.37
CA ASP A 16 4.13 -33.41 15.30
C ASP A 16 4.83 -33.09 13.96
N ILE A 17 5.12 -31.82 13.68
CA ILE A 17 5.92 -31.41 12.51
C ILE A 17 7.35 -31.94 12.62
N LEU A 18 8.01 -31.77 13.78
CA LEU A 18 9.40 -32.20 13.99
C LEU A 18 9.56 -33.73 13.88
N VAL A 19 8.56 -34.49 14.27
CA VAL A 19 8.53 -35.94 14.06
C VAL A 19 8.37 -36.30 12.57
N ARG A 20 7.47 -35.61 11.88
CA ARG A 20 7.25 -35.81 10.45
C ARG A 20 8.49 -35.47 9.62
N GLU A 21 9.23 -34.46 9.99
CA GLU A 21 10.49 -34.07 9.34
C GLU A 21 11.71 -34.85 9.83
N ALA A 22 11.48 -35.96 10.62
CA ALA A 22 12.50 -36.80 11.18
C ALA A 22 13.59 -36.09 12.04
N ILE A 23 13.26 -34.93 12.58
CA ILE A 23 14.11 -34.19 13.55
C ILE A 23 13.98 -34.84 14.91
N LEU A 24 12.78 -35.26 15.28
CA LEU A 24 12.51 -36.07 16.47
C LEU A 24 12.26 -37.52 16.07
N PRO A 25 12.89 -38.51 16.76
CA PRO A 25 12.71 -39.94 16.45
C PRO A 25 11.33 -40.47 16.81
N ALA A 26 10.67 -39.82 17.77
CA ALA A 26 9.33 -40.14 18.25
C ALA A 26 8.66 -38.92 18.86
N ARG A 27 7.35 -39.00 19.11
CA ARG A 27 6.61 -37.94 19.81
C ARG A 27 7.05 -37.84 21.26
N ILE A 28 7.60 -36.70 21.64
CA ILE A 28 8.01 -36.36 23.00
C ILE A 28 7.07 -35.25 23.51
N GLU A 29 6.64 -35.35 24.76
CA GLU A 29 5.83 -34.30 25.36
C GLU A 29 6.72 -33.21 25.99
N PHE A 30 6.44 -31.95 25.60
CA PHE A 30 7.06 -30.78 26.19
C PHE A 30 6.01 -29.94 26.90
N ALA A 31 6.34 -29.41 28.08
CA ALA A 31 5.41 -28.59 28.85
C ALA A 31 5.18 -27.20 28.20
N SER A 32 6.20 -26.65 27.54
CA SER A 32 6.20 -25.29 26.98
C SER A 32 7.06 -25.19 25.71
N PHE A 33 6.93 -24.06 24.98
CA PHE A 33 7.86 -23.69 23.92
C PHE A 33 9.31 -23.62 24.43
N THR A 34 9.51 -23.06 25.63
CA THR A 34 10.85 -22.95 26.24
C THR A 34 11.51 -24.32 26.39
N ASP A 35 10.76 -25.34 26.84
CA ASP A 35 11.30 -26.69 27.02
C ASP A 35 11.59 -27.34 25.67
N LEU A 36 10.71 -27.21 24.70
CA LEU A 36 10.90 -27.71 23.36
C LEU A 36 12.14 -27.07 22.69
N PHE A 37 12.26 -25.76 22.72
CA PHE A 37 13.40 -25.07 22.12
C PHE A 37 14.72 -25.38 22.84
N ARG A 38 14.72 -25.54 24.15
CA ARG A 38 15.89 -25.99 24.93
C ARG A 38 16.35 -27.38 24.48
N TYR A 39 15.40 -28.30 24.28
CA TYR A 39 15.70 -29.64 23.75
C TYR A 39 16.26 -29.58 22.34
N LEU A 40 15.62 -28.86 21.43
CA LEU A 40 16.10 -28.69 20.05
C LEU A 40 17.50 -28.07 20.00
N ASN A 41 17.80 -27.12 20.91
CA ASN A 41 19.11 -26.51 21.03
C ASN A 41 20.19 -27.47 21.53
N SER A 42 19.82 -28.61 22.13
CA SER A 42 20.74 -29.66 22.54
C SER A 42 21.05 -30.70 21.48
N LEU A 43 20.30 -30.67 20.35
CA LEU A 43 20.54 -31.57 19.22
C LEU A 43 21.69 -31.07 18.35
N GLU A 44 22.34 -32.00 17.65
CA GLU A 44 23.33 -31.63 16.63
C GLU A 44 22.67 -31.06 15.39
N GLY A 45 23.34 -30.11 14.73
CA GLY A 45 22.88 -29.48 13.49
C GLY A 45 22.34 -28.06 13.71
N THR A 46 21.93 -27.44 12.60
CA THR A 46 21.32 -26.10 12.59
C THR A 46 19.88 -26.20 12.08
N TYR A 47 18.96 -25.57 12.78
CA TYR A 47 17.52 -25.66 12.47
C TYR A 47 16.97 -24.28 12.12
N ASN A 48 16.19 -24.24 11.02
CA ASN A 48 15.37 -23.08 10.66
C ASN A 48 13.93 -23.35 11.12
N ILE A 49 13.46 -22.61 12.10
CA ILE A 49 12.11 -22.75 12.66
C ILE A 49 11.30 -21.52 12.33
N VAL A 50 10.14 -21.71 11.69
CA VAL A 50 9.22 -20.66 11.31
C VAL A 50 7.95 -20.75 12.16
N ILE A 51 7.66 -19.71 12.92
CA ILE A 51 6.40 -19.50 13.63
C ILE A 51 5.53 -18.59 12.75
N ASP A 52 4.74 -19.21 11.92
CA ASP A 52 3.84 -18.50 11.00
C ASP A 52 2.51 -18.20 11.67
N GLU A 53 1.95 -17.01 11.42
CA GLU A 53 0.78 -16.44 12.09
C GLU A 53 0.95 -16.30 13.62
N TYR A 54 2.09 -15.79 14.05
CA TYR A 54 2.38 -15.49 15.47
C TYR A 54 1.25 -14.72 16.18
N PRO A 55 0.56 -13.75 15.55
CA PRO A 55 -0.59 -13.09 16.14
C PRO A 55 -1.68 -14.04 16.66
N TYR A 56 -1.84 -15.24 16.10
CA TYR A 56 -2.83 -16.22 16.56
C TYR A 56 -2.52 -16.76 17.95
N LEU A 57 -1.25 -16.86 18.34
CA LEU A 57 -0.90 -17.23 19.72
C LEU A 57 -1.41 -16.19 20.72
N LYS A 58 -1.42 -14.91 20.31
CA LYS A 58 -1.86 -13.79 21.17
C LYS A 58 -3.38 -13.63 21.20
N ALA A 59 -4.10 -14.22 20.27
CA ALA A 59 -5.57 -14.08 20.18
C ALA A 59 -6.34 -14.77 21.32
N ILE A 60 -5.79 -15.87 21.85
CA ILE A 60 -6.41 -16.68 22.92
C ILE A 60 -5.62 -16.56 24.22
N ASN A 61 -4.30 -16.40 24.11
CA ASN A 61 -3.42 -16.27 25.26
C ASN A 61 -3.16 -14.78 25.56
N LYS A 62 -2.86 -14.45 26.83
CA LYS A 62 -2.46 -13.08 27.15
C LYS A 62 -1.21 -12.71 26.35
N ALA A 63 -1.28 -11.63 25.60
CA ALA A 63 -0.22 -11.18 24.68
C ALA A 63 1.15 -11.06 25.38
N GLU A 64 1.18 -10.46 26.58
CA GLU A 64 2.39 -10.29 27.41
C GLU A 64 3.00 -11.64 27.80
N THR A 65 2.16 -12.66 28.08
CA THR A 65 2.65 -14.01 28.40
C THR A 65 3.31 -14.66 27.19
N VAL A 66 2.72 -14.53 25.99
CA VAL A 66 3.26 -15.09 24.75
C VAL A 66 4.61 -14.46 24.43
N ASP A 67 4.67 -13.13 24.43
CA ASP A 67 5.90 -12.38 24.13
C ASP A 67 7.02 -12.71 25.14
N SER A 68 6.69 -12.88 26.43
CA SER A 68 7.66 -13.27 27.46
C SER A 68 8.17 -14.70 27.31
N VAL A 69 7.31 -15.65 26.86
CA VAL A 69 7.76 -17.02 26.55
C VAL A 69 8.77 -17.00 25.40
N PHE A 70 8.48 -16.28 24.33
CA PHE A 70 9.40 -16.17 23.20
C PHE A 70 10.65 -15.34 23.54
N GLN A 71 10.55 -14.36 24.42
CA GLN A 71 11.72 -13.70 25.00
C GLN A 71 12.66 -14.73 25.64
N SER A 72 12.11 -15.60 26.51
CA SER A 72 12.91 -16.64 27.18
C SER A 72 13.52 -17.63 26.19
N VAL A 73 12.80 -17.99 25.11
CA VAL A 73 13.31 -18.83 24.02
C VAL A 73 14.51 -18.16 23.35
N ILE A 74 14.36 -16.90 22.95
CA ILE A 74 15.40 -16.14 22.23
C ILE A 74 16.63 -15.94 23.08
N ASP A 75 16.44 -15.55 24.35
CA ASP A 75 17.57 -15.23 25.26
C ASP A 75 18.37 -16.47 25.69
N ASN A 76 17.78 -17.69 25.67
CA ASN A 76 18.38 -18.86 26.28
C ASN A 76 18.51 -20.10 25.39
N SER A 77 17.95 -20.12 24.17
CA SER A 77 17.77 -21.37 23.44
C SER A 77 17.91 -21.26 21.91
N LEU A 78 18.74 -20.33 21.41
CA LEU A 78 18.92 -20.13 19.97
C LEU A 78 20.37 -20.22 19.48
N SER A 79 21.25 -21.03 20.11
CA SER A 79 22.65 -21.15 19.67
C SER A 79 22.79 -21.86 18.30
N ASN A 80 21.88 -22.80 17.99
CA ASN A 80 21.85 -23.55 16.73
C ASN A 80 20.49 -23.47 16.01
N ILE A 81 19.64 -22.51 16.41
CA ILE A 81 18.30 -22.33 15.85
C ILE A 81 18.18 -20.92 15.27
N HIS A 82 17.82 -20.84 13.99
CA HIS A 82 17.35 -19.61 13.37
C HIS A 82 15.83 -19.55 13.48
N LEU A 83 15.34 -18.64 14.29
CA LEU A 83 13.90 -18.45 14.53
C LEU A 83 13.34 -17.32 13.67
N PHE A 84 12.34 -17.66 12.86
CA PHE A 84 11.57 -16.72 12.07
C PHE A 84 10.18 -16.56 12.68
N ILE A 85 9.76 -15.34 12.95
CA ILE A 85 8.43 -15.01 13.44
C ILE A 85 7.74 -14.18 12.37
N CYS A 86 6.63 -14.66 11.83
CA CYS A 86 5.86 -13.94 10.82
C CYS A 86 4.36 -13.92 11.15
N GLY A 87 3.66 -13.00 10.51
CA GLY A 87 2.22 -12.86 10.67
C GLY A 87 1.66 -11.77 9.75
N SER A 88 0.42 -11.96 9.34
CA SER A 88 -0.30 -11.06 8.43
C SER A 88 -0.82 -9.79 9.11
N HIS A 89 -1.02 -9.81 10.44
CA HIS A 89 -1.55 -8.66 11.17
C HIS A 89 -0.46 -7.62 11.46
N VAL A 90 -0.27 -6.66 10.54
CA VAL A 90 0.80 -5.65 10.55
C VAL A 90 0.88 -4.89 11.88
N GLY A 91 -0.26 -4.47 12.44
CA GLY A 91 -0.29 -3.74 13.73
C GLY A 91 0.31 -4.55 14.87
N MET A 92 -0.09 -5.83 15.01
CA MET A 92 0.43 -6.71 16.08
C MET A 92 1.90 -7.06 15.87
N MET A 93 2.35 -7.22 14.62
CA MET A 93 3.77 -7.46 14.31
C MET A 93 4.62 -6.21 14.62
N LYS A 94 4.14 -5.01 14.32
CA LYS A 94 4.82 -3.76 14.69
C LYS A 94 4.89 -3.55 16.22
N ASP A 95 3.90 -4.02 16.97
CA ASP A 95 3.93 -3.94 18.43
C ASP A 95 5.09 -4.72 19.05
N LEU A 96 5.60 -5.77 18.39
CA LEU A 96 6.79 -6.50 18.83
C LEU A 96 8.07 -5.64 18.85
N LEU A 97 8.06 -4.55 18.09
CA LEU A 97 9.17 -3.61 17.94
C LEU A 97 9.07 -2.40 18.89
N ASN A 98 8.03 -2.31 19.72
CA ASN A 98 7.84 -1.24 20.67
C ASN A 98 8.71 -1.44 21.91
N GLU A 99 9.26 -0.37 22.48
CA GLU A 99 10.15 -0.38 23.66
C GLU A 99 9.54 -1.10 24.87
N ASN A 100 8.21 -1.10 25.00
CA ASN A 100 7.51 -1.76 26.10
C ASN A 100 7.23 -3.25 25.84
N ASN A 101 7.58 -3.78 24.66
CA ASN A 101 7.37 -5.19 24.34
C ASN A 101 8.55 -6.04 24.77
N ALA A 102 8.27 -7.25 25.31
CA ALA A 102 9.30 -8.19 25.73
C ALA A 102 10.28 -8.60 24.62
N LEU A 103 9.88 -8.51 23.35
CA LEU A 103 10.70 -8.86 22.19
C LEU A 103 11.49 -7.67 21.60
N TYR A 104 11.35 -6.48 22.17
CA TYR A 104 12.08 -5.31 21.70
C TYR A 104 13.59 -5.53 21.66
N GLY A 105 14.22 -5.16 20.55
CA GLY A 105 15.67 -5.26 20.37
C GLY A 105 16.23 -6.68 20.20
N ARG A 106 15.37 -7.73 20.09
CA ARG A 106 15.79 -9.13 19.98
C ARG A 106 15.80 -9.68 18.54
N PHE A 107 15.31 -8.91 17.59
CA PHE A 107 15.35 -9.29 16.19
C PHE A 107 16.63 -8.80 15.52
N SER A 108 17.36 -9.71 14.87
CA SER A 108 18.55 -9.37 14.08
C SER A 108 18.19 -8.77 12.73
N SER A 109 17.00 -9.09 12.21
CA SER A 109 16.48 -8.58 10.94
C SER A 109 14.97 -8.45 10.97
N ILE A 110 14.46 -7.42 10.31
CA ILE A 110 13.02 -7.14 10.20
C ILE A 110 12.72 -6.97 8.72
N ILE A 111 11.80 -7.79 8.21
CA ILE A 111 11.39 -7.77 6.80
C ILE A 111 9.89 -7.46 6.77
N GLN A 112 9.54 -6.30 6.22
CA GLN A 112 8.16 -5.96 5.92
C GLN A 112 7.90 -6.21 4.43
N LEU A 113 7.14 -7.26 4.12
CA LEU A 113 6.66 -7.50 2.77
C LEU A 113 5.61 -6.44 2.43
N LYS A 114 5.83 -5.75 1.33
CA LYS A 114 4.88 -4.80 0.75
C LYS A 114 4.20 -5.45 -0.44
N GLU A 115 3.13 -4.84 -0.91
CA GLU A 115 2.57 -5.17 -2.21
C GLU A 115 3.63 -5.05 -3.31
N LEU A 116 3.42 -5.77 -4.39
CA LEU A 116 4.25 -5.68 -5.58
C LEU A 116 4.25 -4.24 -6.12
N SER A 117 5.39 -3.80 -6.62
CA SER A 117 5.49 -2.55 -7.36
C SER A 117 4.64 -2.61 -8.64
N TYR A 118 4.37 -1.46 -9.25
CA TYR A 118 3.68 -1.41 -10.54
C TYR A 118 4.44 -2.18 -11.64
N LEU A 119 5.78 -2.27 -11.52
CA LEU A 119 6.63 -3.03 -12.43
C LEU A 119 6.48 -4.54 -12.24
N ASP A 120 6.44 -4.98 -10.98
CA ASP A 120 6.32 -6.41 -10.68
C ASP A 120 4.90 -6.92 -10.94
N ALA A 121 3.89 -6.12 -10.62
CA ALA A 121 2.49 -6.42 -10.94
C ALA A 121 2.29 -6.56 -12.46
N ALA A 122 2.94 -5.72 -13.26
CA ALA A 122 2.85 -5.79 -14.72
C ALA A 122 3.37 -7.12 -15.33
N LYS A 123 4.13 -7.92 -14.58
CA LYS A 123 4.60 -9.25 -15.02
C LYS A 123 3.47 -10.28 -15.07
N PHE A 124 2.35 -10.06 -14.39
CA PHE A 124 1.16 -10.91 -14.46
C PHE A 124 0.38 -10.71 -15.78
N TYR A 125 0.55 -9.57 -16.44
CA TYR A 125 -0.12 -9.22 -17.69
C TYR A 125 0.87 -8.58 -18.69
N PRO A 126 1.87 -9.35 -19.16
CA PRO A 126 3.01 -8.84 -19.94
C PRO A 126 2.59 -8.22 -21.27
N ASP A 127 1.56 -8.77 -21.90
CA ASP A 127 1.11 -8.40 -23.26
C ASP A 127 0.22 -7.14 -23.31
N LEU A 128 -0.22 -6.63 -22.15
CA LEU A 128 -0.98 -5.40 -22.11
C LEU A 128 -0.13 -4.19 -22.53
N THR A 129 -0.78 -3.22 -23.18
CA THR A 129 -0.17 -1.91 -23.44
C THR A 129 0.20 -1.22 -22.14
N VAL A 130 1.16 -0.29 -22.18
CA VAL A 130 1.51 0.50 -20.98
C VAL A 130 0.30 1.27 -20.44
N TYR A 131 -0.54 1.79 -21.32
CA TYR A 131 -1.80 2.43 -20.95
C TYR A 131 -2.68 1.48 -20.11
N ASP A 132 -2.87 0.26 -20.57
CA ASP A 132 -3.67 -0.73 -19.84
C ASP A 132 -2.96 -1.21 -18.56
N LYS A 133 -1.63 -1.41 -18.56
CA LYS A 133 -0.87 -1.75 -17.35
C LYS A 133 -1.08 -0.75 -16.21
N VAL A 134 -1.08 0.55 -16.53
CA VAL A 134 -1.42 1.60 -15.56
C VAL A 134 -2.85 1.45 -15.07
N ALA A 135 -3.81 1.19 -15.97
CA ALA A 135 -5.22 1.02 -15.60
C ALA A 135 -5.42 -0.18 -14.65
N PHE A 136 -4.82 -1.32 -14.98
CA PHE A 136 -4.93 -2.53 -14.18
C PHE A 136 -4.30 -2.34 -12.80
N PHE A 137 -3.08 -1.82 -12.71
CA PHE A 137 -2.46 -1.54 -11.43
C PHE A 137 -3.24 -0.53 -10.59
N SER A 138 -3.81 0.50 -11.23
CA SER A 138 -4.63 1.52 -10.55
C SER A 138 -5.88 0.95 -9.88
N VAL A 139 -6.45 -0.11 -10.45
CA VAL A 139 -7.68 -0.75 -9.94
C VAL A 139 -7.35 -1.91 -9.00
N PHE A 140 -6.47 -2.81 -9.43
CA PHE A 140 -6.23 -4.10 -8.75
C PHE A 140 -5.06 -4.06 -7.75
N GLY A 141 -4.17 -3.07 -7.87
CA GLY A 141 -3.03 -2.93 -6.96
C GLY A 141 -1.94 -3.98 -7.17
N GLY A 142 -1.09 -4.12 -6.15
CA GLY A 142 0.07 -5.00 -6.17
C GLY A 142 -0.10 -6.32 -5.41
N SER A 143 -1.30 -6.72 -4.99
CA SER A 143 -1.52 -8.01 -4.33
C SER A 143 -1.28 -9.17 -5.31
N PRO A 144 -0.33 -10.10 -5.05
CA PRO A 144 -0.14 -11.27 -5.91
C PRO A 144 -1.41 -12.09 -6.07
N PHE A 145 -2.13 -12.34 -4.97
CA PHE A 145 -3.39 -13.07 -4.97
C PHE A 145 -4.42 -12.48 -5.93
N ILE A 146 -4.55 -11.15 -5.97
CA ILE A 146 -5.52 -10.50 -6.86
C ILE A 146 -5.04 -10.56 -8.30
N ASN A 147 -3.74 -10.33 -8.54
CA ASN A 147 -3.17 -10.30 -9.87
C ASN A 147 -3.21 -11.67 -10.57
N GLU A 148 -3.22 -12.79 -9.82
CA GLU A 148 -3.42 -14.13 -10.37
C GLU A 148 -4.79 -14.35 -11.05
N PHE A 149 -5.80 -13.57 -10.69
CA PHE A 149 -7.14 -13.65 -11.28
C PHE A 149 -7.35 -12.69 -12.47
N ILE A 150 -6.35 -11.90 -12.82
CA ILE A 150 -6.45 -10.97 -13.95
C ILE A 150 -6.29 -11.76 -15.27
N ASP A 151 -7.27 -11.61 -16.16
CA ASP A 151 -7.15 -12.05 -17.55
C ASP A 151 -6.52 -10.96 -18.41
N GLY A 152 -5.23 -11.12 -18.74
CA GLY A 152 -4.47 -10.18 -19.57
C GLY A 152 -4.95 -10.10 -21.04
N HIS A 153 -5.84 -10.98 -21.48
CA HIS A 153 -6.42 -10.96 -22.82
C HIS A 153 -7.79 -10.24 -22.87
N SER A 154 -8.33 -9.91 -21.71
CA SER A 154 -9.60 -9.19 -21.57
C SER A 154 -9.38 -7.74 -21.19
N SER A 155 -10.35 -6.88 -21.53
CA SER A 155 -10.31 -5.46 -21.17
C SER A 155 -10.40 -5.24 -19.66
N ILE A 156 -9.97 -4.07 -19.19
CA ILE A 156 -10.14 -3.65 -17.77
C ILE A 156 -11.63 -3.71 -17.37
N LYS A 157 -12.56 -3.36 -18.25
CA LYS A 157 -14.01 -3.46 -18.04
C LYS A 157 -14.43 -4.89 -17.70
N GLU A 158 -14.03 -5.85 -18.55
CA GLU A 158 -14.41 -7.25 -18.36
C GLU A 158 -13.77 -7.85 -17.10
N ASN A 159 -12.52 -7.50 -16.78
CA ASN A 159 -11.86 -7.91 -15.54
C ASN A 159 -12.60 -7.36 -14.30
N ILE A 160 -12.97 -6.09 -14.27
CA ILE A 160 -13.74 -5.50 -13.16
C ILE A 160 -15.10 -6.21 -13.02
N ILE A 161 -15.81 -6.45 -14.12
CA ILE A 161 -17.12 -7.10 -14.11
C ILE A 161 -17.03 -8.53 -13.60
N SER A 162 -16.06 -9.31 -14.09
CA SER A 162 -15.94 -10.73 -13.75
C SER A 162 -15.39 -10.98 -12.35
N THR A 163 -14.63 -10.05 -11.78
CA THR A 163 -13.97 -10.22 -10.47
C THR A 163 -14.60 -9.37 -9.37
N LEU A 164 -14.47 -8.03 -9.47
CA LEU A 164 -14.87 -7.08 -8.42
C LEU A 164 -16.38 -6.87 -8.31
N LEU A 165 -17.13 -7.07 -9.39
CA LEU A 165 -18.58 -6.92 -9.42
C LEU A 165 -19.32 -8.27 -9.41
N ASN A 166 -18.60 -9.38 -9.30
CA ASN A 166 -19.18 -10.73 -9.27
C ASN A 166 -19.15 -11.29 -7.83
N PRO A 167 -20.29 -11.36 -7.12
CA PRO A 167 -20.34 -11.86 -5.74
C PRO A 167 -19.86 -13.30 -5.55
N SER A 168 -19.84 -14.10 -6.63
CA SER A 168 -19.37 -15.49 -6.60
C SER A 168 -17.85 -15.60 -6.78
N HIS A 169 -17.17 -14.50 -7.10
CA HIS A 169 -15.73 -14.50 -7.36
C HIS A 169 -14.91 -14.34 -6.06
N SER A 170 -13.76 -15.02 -5.98
CA SER A 170 -12.87 -14.98 -4.80
C SER A 170 -12.38 -13.57 -4.48
N VAL A 171 -12.07 -12.76 -5.50
CA VAL A 171 -11.59 -11.37 -5.32
C VAL A 171 -12.67 -10.48 -4.70
N TYR A 172 -13.95 -10.61 -5.11
CA TYR A 172 -15.05 -9.87 -4.48
C TYR A 172 -15.14 -10.17 -2.98
N ASN A 173 -15.08 -11.45 -2.62
CA ASN A 173 -15.14 -11.89 -1.22
C ASN A 173 -13.90 -11.46 -0.44
N TYR A 174 -12.70 -11.55 -1.04
CA TYR A 174 -11.44 -11.12 -0.43
C TYR A 174 -11.50 -9.65 0.00
N VAL A 175 -11.91 -8.74 -0.91
CA VAL A 175 -12.03 -7.31 -0.59
C VAL A 175 -13.04 -7.05 0.54
N ASN A 176 -14.16 -7.77 0.55
CA ASN A 176 -15.15 -7.67 1.64
C ASN A 176 -14.59 -8.16 2.98
N HIS A 177 -13.72 -9.19 2.99
CA HIS A 177 -13.16 -9.78 4.21
C HIS A 177 -11.92 -9.06 4.73
N LEU A 178 -11.15 -8.38 3.89
CA LEU A 178 -9.95 -7.64 4.30
C LEU A 178 -10.15 -6.74 5.52
N LEU A 179 -11.32 -6.13 5.63
CA LEU A 179 -11.63 -5.19 6.71
C LEU A 179 -12.30 -5.85 7.91
N ILE A 180 -13.01 -6.96 7.69
CA ILE A 180 -13.76 -7.65 8.75
C ILE A 180 -12.79 -8.37 9.69
N SER A 181 -11.73 -8.99 9.14
CA SER A 181 -10.75 -9.75 9.92
C SER A 181 -9.93 -8.86 10.86
N ASP A 182 -9.59 -7.66 10.43
CA ASP A 182 -8.63 -6.81 11.14
C ASP A 182 -9.28 -5.83 12.12
N PHE A 183 -10.56 -5.49 11.94
CA PHE A 183 -11.20 -4.41 12.70
C PHE A 183 -12.40 -4.80 13.55
N ASN A 184 -12.72 -6.09 13.72
CA ASN A 184 -13.81 -6.56 14.58
C ASN A 184 -15.11 -5.74 14.46
N ASN A 185 -15.58 -5.47 13.22
CA ASN A 185 -16.80 -4.72 12.93
C ASN A 185 -16.87 -3.29 13.49
N SER A 186 -15.76 -2.57 13.53
CA SER A 186 -15.75 -1.16 13.95
C SER A 186 -16.39 -0.27 12.89
N SER A 187 -17.67 0.05 13.05
CA SER A 187 -18.44 0.93 12.13
C SER A 187 -17.81 2.32 11.89
N GLY A 188 -16.99 2.78 12.81
CA GLY A 188 -16.26 4.04 12.68
C GLY A 188 -15.17 4.00 11.61
N ILE A 189 -14.48 2.88 11.48
CA ILE A 189 -13.39 2.67 10.50
C ILE A 189 -13.95 2.65 9.08
N GLU A 190 -15.02 1.92 8.83
CA GLU A 190 -15.68 1.87 7.52
C GLU A 190 -16.15 3.26 7.05
N ARG A 191 -16.69 4.07 7.97
CA ARG A 191 -17.11 5.44 7.65
C ARG A 191 -15.95 6.33 7.24
N ILE A 192 -14.77 6.17 7.87
CA ILE A 192 -13.55 6.90 7.48
C ILE A 192 -13.11 6.47 6.07
N LEU A 193 -13.05 5.17 5.80
CA LEU A 193 -12.66 4.66 4.48
C LEU A 193 -13.67 5.10 3.40
N LEU A 194 -14.95 5.12 3.71
CA LEU A 194 -15.98 5.64 2.81
C LEU A 194 -15.78 7.15 2.53
N ALA A 195 -15.42 7.93 3.55
CA ALA A 195 -15.11 9.34 3.35
C ALA A 195 -13.90 9.54 2.45
N LEU A 196 -12.89 8.67 2.55
CA LEU A 196 -11.67 8.70 1.74
C LEU A 196 -11.82 8.05 0.36
N GLY A 197 -12.86 7.27 0.10
CA GLY A 197 -13.10 6.61 -1.18
C GLY A 197 -13.16 7.59 -2.36
N ASN A 198 -13.65 8.80 -2.14
CA ASN A 198 -13.71 9.86 -3.16
C ASN A 198 -12.39 10.68 -3.27
N GLY A 199 -11.26 10.16 -2.80
CA GLY A 199 -9.95 10.78 -2.89
C GLY A 199 -9.41 11.29 -1.55
N LYS A 200 -8.19 11.84 -1.60
CA LYS A 200 -7.48 12.38 -0.43
C LYS A 200 -8.27 13.53 0.23
N LYS A 201 -8.27 13.55 1.57
CA LYS A 201 -8.96 14.59 2.37
C LYS A 201 -8.12 15.08 3.54
N LYS A 202 -8.34 16.34 3.91
CA LYS A 202 -7.81 16.89 5.15
C LYS A 202 -8.57 16.35 6.36
N TYR A 203 -7.92 16.36 7.51
CA TYR A 203 -8.53 15.87 8.75
C TYR A 203 -9.89 16.54 9.05
N GLY A 204 -9.97 17.87 8.95
CA GLY A 204 -11.21 18.61 9.18
C GLY A 204 -12.32 18.34 8.14
N GLU A 205 -11.97 17.97 6.92
CA GLU A 205 -12.94 17.56 5.89
C GLU A 205 -13.56 16.20 6.23
N ILE A 206 -12.75 15.28 6.78
CA ILE A 206 -13.24 13.99 7.26
C ILE A 206 -14.17 14.19 8.47
N GLU A 207 -13.79 15.03 9.46
CA GLU A 207 -14.65 15.35 10.60
C GLU A 207 -15.99 15.93 10.15
N ALA A 208 -15.97 16.89 9.24
CA ALA A 208 -17.18 17.53 8.72
C ALA A 208 -18.08 16.54 7.97
N GLN A 209 -17.51 15.70 7.11
CA GLN A 209 -18.27 14.71 6.34
C GLN A 209 -18.90 13.62 7.24
N LEU A 210 -18.22 13.23 8.31
CA LEU A 210 -18.68 12.20 9.23
C LEU A 210 -19.56 12.74 10.35
N LEU A 211 -19.75 14.07 10.43
CA LEU A 211 -20.44 14.75 11.51
C LEU A 211 -19.88 14.39 12.90
N ILE A 212 -18.55 14.23 12.99
CA ILE A 212 -17.87 13.89 14.23
C ILE A 212 -17.53 15.20 14.97
N GLU A 213 -17.84 15.24 16.26
CA GLU A 213 -17.44 16.34 17.12
C GLU A 213 -15.90 16.43 17.25
N LYS A 214 -15.39 17.66 17.37
CA LYS A 214 -13.94 17.94 17.53
C LYS A 214 -13.43 17.58 18.94
N ASN A 215 -13.62 16.33 19.35
CA ASN A 215 -13.26 15.79 20.67
C ASN A 215 -12.15 14.74 20.64
N GLY A 216 -11.47 14.57 19.48
CA GLY A 216 -10.42 13.58 19.31
C GLY A 216 -10.90 12.16 18.97
N SER A 217 -12.21 11.94 18.82
CA SER A 217 -12.78 10.64 18.45
C SER A 217 -12.26 10.14 17.10
N LEU A 218 -12.17 11.03 16.09
CA LEU A 218 -11.62 10.68 14.78
C LEU A 218 -10.16 10.21 14.89
N SER A 219 -9.34 10.86 15.74
CA SER A 219 -7.94 10.48 15.93
C SER A 219 -7.78 9.06 16.47
N LYS A 220 -8.65 8.66 17.41
CA LYS A 220 -8.65 7.29 17.95
C LYS A 220 -9.01 6.25 16.89
N GLN A 221 -9.98 6.55 16.01
CA GLN A 221 -10.40 5.66 14.92
C GLN A 221 -9.39 5.64 13.77
N MET A 222 -8.70 6.76 13.50
CA MET A 222 -7.69 6.88 12.44
C MET A 222 -6.38 6.16 12.81
N LYS A 223 -6.03 6.11 14.11
CA LYS A 223 -4.76 5.53 14.57
C LYS A 223 -4.54 4.09 14.12
N PRO A 224 -5.49 3.15 14.27
CA PRO A 224 -5.33 1.79 13.74
C PRO A 224 -5.09 1.76 12.23
N LEU A 225 -5.86 2.53 11.45
CA LEU A 225 -5.72 2.60 9.99
C LEU A 225 -4.32 3.08 9.55
N LEU A 226 -3.76 4.05 10.28
CA LEU A 226 -2.40 4.54 10.04
C LEU A 226 -1.32 3.53 10.46
N ASN A 227 -1.51 2.86 11.59
CA ASN A 227 -0.58 1.85 12.08
C ASN A 227 -0.49 0.64 11.14
N MET A 228 -1.63 0.26 10.56
CA MET A 228 -1.72 -0.83 9.57
C MET A 228 -1.38 -0.39 8.15
N GLU A 229 -1.05 0.88 7.94
CA GLU A 229 -0.74 1.48 6.63
C GLU A 229 -1.89 1.36 5.60
N ILE A 230 -3.13 1.15 6.06
CA ILE A 230 -4.33 1.18 5.20
C ILE A 230 -4.64 2.61 4.76
N VAL A 231 -4.38 3.57 5.64
CA VAL A 231 -4.45 5.00 5.34
C VAL A 231 -3.06 5.61 5.50
N LEU A 232 -2.66 6.42 4.55
CA LEU A 232 -1.44 7.21 4.61
C LEU A 232 -1.71 8.68 4.89
N LYS A 233 -0.72 9.32 5.53
CA LYS A 233 -0.62 10.78 5.60
C LYS A 233 0.28 11.28 4.49
N LYS A 234 -0.21 12.20 3.68
CA LYS A 234 0.58 12.88 2.64
C LYS A 234 0.80 14.34 3.02
N TYR A 235 2.03 14.78 2.89
CA TYR A 235 2.48 16.14 3.18
C TYR A 235 3.03 16.76 1.90
N PRO A 236 2.69 18.02 1.57
CA PRO A 236 3.39 18.73 0.52
C PRO A 236 4.88 18.88 0.89
N ILE A 237 5.78 18.59 -0.04
CA ILE A 237 7.23 18.60 0.23
C ILE A 237 7.78 19.97 0.63
N ASN A 238 7.13 21.04 0.19
CA ASN A 238 7.48 22.42 0.56
C ASN A 238 6.86 22.89 1.87
N ARG A 239 6.01 22.09 2.52
CA ARG A 239 5.34 22.42 3.81
C ARG A 239 5.19 21.17 4.69
N PRO A 240 6.29 20.46 5.02
CA PRO A 240 6.21 19.18 5.74
C PRO A 240 5.66 19.31 7.16
N ASP A 241 5.81 20.48 7.80
CA ASP A 241 5.37 20.75 9.18
C ASP A 241 3.98 21.38 9.28
N ASP A 242 3.36 21.72 8.14
CA ASP A 242 2.04 22.37 8.14
C ASP A 242 0.92 21.34 8.32
N LYS A 243 0.50 21.15 9.58
CA LYS A 243 -0.59 20.22 9.94
C LYS A 243 -1.91 20.52 9.24
N LYS A 244 -2.14 21.74 8.72
CA LYS A 244 -3.36 22.11 7.98
C LYS A 244 -3.32 21.65 6.52
N LYS A 245 -2.15 21.26 6.02
CA LYS A 245 -1.93 20.80 4.64
C LYS A 245 -1.68 19.28 4.58
N VAL A 246 -1.95 18.56 5.65
CA VAL A 246 -1.89 17.11 5.68
C VAL A 246 -3.14 16.53 5.06
N TYR A 247 -2.96 15.63 4.11
CA TYR A 247 -4.01 14.83 3.52
C TYR A 247 -3.92 13.39 4.00
N TYR A 248 -5.08 12.76 4.05
CA TYR A 248 -5.23 11.33 4.34
C TYR A 248 -5.82 10.67 3.12
N GLU A 249 -5.31 9.52 2.74
CA GLU A 249 -5.87 8.71 1.65
C GLU A 249 -5.70 7.22 1.92
N ILE A 250 -6.54 6.42 1.28
CA ILE A 250 -6.41 4.95 1.31
C ILE A 250 -5.15 4.58 0.53
N ASN A 251 -4.29 3.75 1.10
CA ASN A 251 -3.03 3.33 0.50
C ASN A 251 -3.22 2.26 -0.59
N ASP A 252 -4.03 1.26 -0.29
CA ASP A 252 -4.30 0.12 -1.15
C ASP A 252 -5.23 0.51 -2.32
N ASN A 253 -4.84 0.19 -3.57
CA ASN A 253 -5.58 0.59 -4.76
C ASN A 253 -6.94 -0.11 -4.88
N ILE A 254 -7.03 -1.41 -4.53
CA ILE A 254 -8.29 -2.14 -4.62
C ILE A 254 -9.29 -1.65 -3.57
N LEU A 255 -8.83 -1.36 -2.34
CA LEU A 255 -9.69 -0.75 -1.31
C LEU A 255 -10.14 0.64 -1.74
N ARG A 256 -9.26 1.43 -2.35
CA ARG A 256 -9.56 2.75 -2.90
C ARG A 256 -10.65 2.66 -3.96
N PHE A 257 -10.53 1.73 -4.93
CA PHE A 257 -11.52 1.47 -5.95
C PHE A 257 -12.86 0.98 -5.34
N TYR A 258 -12.79 0.05 -4.40
CA TYR A 258 -13.96 -0.50 -3.72
C TYR A 258 -14.76 0.57 -2.97
N TYR A 259 -14.11 1.44 -2.21
CA TYR A 259 -14.78 2.53 -1.49
C TYR A 259 -15.22 3.68 -2.40
N ALA A 260 -14.55 3.90 -3.52
CA ALA A 260 -14.98 4.89 -4.51
C ALA A 260 -16.29 4.49 -5.18
N TYR A 261 -16.42 3.24 -5.59
CA TYR A 261 -17.49 2.81 -6.50
C TYR A 261 -18.47 1.81 -5.90
N ILE A 262 -17.97 0.79 -5.19
CA ILE A 262 -18.77 -0.40 -4.87
C ILE A 262 -19.46 -0.28 -3.51
N TYR A 263 -18.72 0.06 -2.46
CA TYR A 263 -19.20 -0.05 -1.07
C TYR A 263 -20.55 0.62 -0.83
N LYS A 264 -20.69 1.88 -1.20
CA LYS A 264 -21.94 2.65 -1.01
C LYS A 264 -23.07 2.26 -1.94
N ASN A 265 -22.78 1.56 -3.03
CA ASN A 265 -23.71 1.26 -4.11
C ASN A 265 -24.02 -0.25 -4.23
N LYS A 266 -23.71 -1.05 -3.20
CA LYS A 266 -23.95 -2.52 -3.22
C LYS A 266 -25.38 -2.91 -3.56
N SER A 267 -26.36 -2.17 -3.06
CA SER A 267 -27.78 -2.43 -3.37
C SER A 267 -28.09 -2.18 -4.85
N ALA A 268 -27.53 -1.13 -5.44
CA ALA A 268 -27.66 -0.88 -6.87
C ALA A 268 -27.03 -2.01 -7.71
N LEU A 269 -25.81 -2.46 -7.34
CA LEU A 269 -25.15 -3.59 -7.99
C LEU A 269 -26.03 -4.85 -8.00
N GLN A 270 -26.69 -5.15 -6.90
CA GLN A 270 -27.61 -6.31 -6.80
C GLN A 270 -28.85 -6.17 -7.69
N VAL A 271 -29.37 -4.94 -7.85
CA VAL A 271 -30.61 -4.69 -8.60
C VAL A 271 -30.37 -4.65 -10.11
N ILE A 272 -29.32 -3.89 -10.55
CA ILE A 272 -29.13 -3.65 -11.98
C ILE A 272 -28.11 -4.62 -12.62
N GLY A 273 -27.37 -5.38 -11.81
CA GLY A 273 -26.34 -6.32 -12.27
C GLY A 273 -25.02 -5.66 -12.65
N ALA A 274 -23.97 -6.49 -12.73
CA ALA A 274 -22.59 -6.04 -12.84
C ALA A 274 -22.30 -5.15 -14.07
N ARG A 275 -22.83 -5.49 -15.26
CA ARG A 275 -22.56 -4.76 -16.50
C ARG A 275 -23.18 -3.37 -16.48
N ALA A 276 -24.47 -3.27 -16.16
CA ALA A 276 -25.15 -1.98 -16.07
C ALA A 276 -24.57 -1.12 -14.93
N PHE A 277 -24.20 -1.75 -13.81
CA PHE A 277 -23.52 -1.07 -12.73
C PHE A 277 -22.17 -0.47 -13.14
N TYR A 278 -21.37 -1.22 -13.91
CA TYR A 278 -20.11 -0.69 -14.43
C TYR A 278 -20.35 0.55 -15.30
N GLU A 279 -21.28 0.46 -16.24
CA GLU A 279 -21.58 1.53 -17.21
C GLU A 279 -22.12 2.80 -16.53
N GLU A 280 -22.92 2.65 -15.47
CA GLU A 280 -23.55 3.79 -14.79
C GLU A 280 -22.65 4.41 -13.70
N TYR A 281 -21.94 3.58 -12.91
CA TYR A 281 -21.24 4.05 -11.70
C TYR A 281 -19.73 4.14 -11.85
N ILE A 282 -19.11 3.39 -12.76
CA ILE A 282 -17.65 3.29 -12.85
C ILE A 282 -17.12 3.97 -14.10
N GLU A 283 -17.60 3.59 -15.26
CA GLU A 283 -17.11 4.04 -16.57
C GLU A 283 -16.99 5.56 -16.70
N PRO A 284 -17.97 6.39 -16.25
CA PRO A 284 -17.93 7.83 -16.43
C PRO A 284 -16.75 8.54 -15.74
N SER A 285 -16.19 7.94 -14.70
CA SER A 285 -15.10 8.55 -13.91
C SER A 285 -13.84 7.69 -13.77
N LEU A 286 -13.82 6.50 -14.40
CA LEU A 286 -12.70 5.56 -14.28
C LEU A 286 -11.38 6.18 -14.77
N VAL A 287 -11.39 6.91 -15.88
CA VAL A 287 -10.19 7.57 -16.42
C VAL A 287 -9.63 8.59 -15.43
N THR A 288 -10.49 9.38 -14.79
CA THR A 288 -10.07 10.33 -13.74
C THR A 288 -9.48 9.61 -12.53
N PHE A 289 -10.12 8.51 -12.11
CA PHE A 289 -9.59 7.68 -11.01
C PHE A 289 -8.19 7.15 -11.35
N ILE A 290 -7.97 6.63 -12.56
CA ILE A 290 -6.68 6.12 -13.03
C ILE A 290 -5.65 7.25 -13.13
N SER A 291 -6.02 8.43 -13.61
CA SER A 291 -5.11 9.58 -13.73
C SER A 291 -4.44 9.91 -12.40
N HIS A 292 -5.20 9.98 -11.32
CA HIS A 292 -4.63 10.22 -9.98
C HIS A 292 -3.71 9.09 -9.49
N ARG A 293 -3.93 7.84 -9.94
CA ARG A 293 -3.02 6.73 -9.62
C ARG A 293 -1.76 6.76 -10.48
N PHE A 294 -1.87 7.24 -11.71
CA PHE A 294 -0.71 7.42 -12.57
C PHE A 294 0.30 8.44 -12.02
N GLU A 295 -0.18 9.49 -11.32
CA GLU A 295 0.69 10.41 -10.58
C GLU A 295 1.49 9.69 -9.46
N ASP A 296 0.85 8.76 -8.72
CA ASP A 296 1.54 7.93 -7.73
C ASP A 296 2.61 7.05 -8.39
N ILE A 297 2.28 6.37 -9.51
CA ILE A 297 3.22 5.56 -10.29
C ILE A 297 4.43 6.40 -10.75
N CYS A 298 4.19 7.63 -11.20
CA CYS A 298 5.28 8.52 -11.61
C CYS A 298 6.19 8.92 -10.43
N ARG A 299 5.63 9.13 -9.24
CA ARG A 299 6.44 9.35 -8.02
C ARG A 299 7.27 8.12 -7.65
N ASP A 300 6.70 6.93 -7.77
CA ASP A 300 7.40 5.67 -7.53
C ASP A 300 8.53 5.46 -8.54
N TYR A 301 8.30 5.76 -9.83
CA TYR A 301 9.33 5.75 -10.86
C TYR A 301 10.55 6.59 -10.46
N PHE A 302 10.34 7.85 -10.10
CA PHE A 302 11.44 8.70 -9.65
C PHE A 302 12.11 8.19 -8.38
N SER A 303 11.35 7.60 -7.46
CA SER A 303 11.88 6.99 -6.24
C SER A 303 12.83 5.84 -6.57
N ILE A 304 12.46 4.99 -7.51
CA ILE A 304 13.31 3.89 -7.99
C ILE A 304 14.59 4.43 -8.64
N LEU A 305 14.49 5.46 -9.49
CA LEU A 305 15.66 6.08 -10.14
C LEU A 305 16.63 6.73 -9.13
N VAL A 306 16.10 7.31 -8.06
CA VAL A 306 16.94 7.88 -6.99
C VAL A 306 17.61 6.77 -6.18
N GLN A 307 16.87 5.73 -5.78
CA GLN A 307 17.39 4.60 -5.01
C GLN A 307 18.45 3.80 -5.78
N SER A 308 18.30 3.67 -7.09
CA SER A 308 19.28 3.03 -7.97
C SER A 308 20.49 3.92 -8.31
N GLY A 309 20.54 5.17 -7.80
CA GLY A 309 21.63 6.11 -8.02
C GLY A 309 21.67 6.77 -9.40
N LYS A 310 20.64 6.59 -10.22
CA LYS A 310 20.54 7.14 -11.59
C LYS A 310 20.17 8.62 -11.59
N ILE A 311 19.35 9.05 -10.64
CA ILE A 311 19.11 10.47 -10.39
C ILE A 311 19.76 10.84 -9.05
N ARG A 312 20.69 11.80 -9.09
CA ARG A 312 21.38 12.27 -7.89
C ARG A 312 20.91 13.67 -7.50
N GLY A 313 21.12 14.02 -6.22
CA GLY A 313 20.83 15.35 -5.69
C GLY A 313 19.36 15.63 -5.47
N VAL A 314 18.49 14.62 -5.50
CA VAL A 314 17.09 14.68 -5.04
C VAL A 314 17.07 14.46 -3.53
N ARG A 315 16.35 15.32 -2.80
CA ARG A 315 16.19 15.25 -1.34
C ARG A 315 14.84 14.68 -0.95
N ASN A 316 13.82 14.99 -1.75
CA ASN A 316 12.45 14.54 -1.51
C ASN A 316 11.67 14.44 -2.81
N ILE A 317 10.62 13.60 -2.84
CA ILE A 317 9.70 13.43 -3.98
C ILE A 317 8.28 13.49 -3.42
N GLY A 318 7.41 14.29 -4.02
CA GLY A 318 6.03 14.40 -3.55
C GLY A 318 5.24 15.46 -4.28
N THR A 319 4.21 16.00 -3.61
CA THR A 319 3.40 17.11 -4.10
C THR A 319 3.94 18.44 -3.59
N TYR A 320 3.72 19.51 -4.35
CA TYR A 320 4.07 20.88 -3.96
C TYR A 320 2.80 21.72 -3.86
N TYR A 321 2.50 22.23 -2.69
CA TYR A 321 1.35 23.10 -2.48
C TYR A 321 1.69 24.56 -2.79
N TYR A 322 0.87 25.20 -3.61
CA TYR A 322 0.97 26.63 -3.87
C TYR A 322 -0.29 27.39 -3.42
N ASP A 323 -0.09 28.65 -3.04
CA ASP A 323 -1.14 29.56 -2.61
C ASP A 323 -0.80 30.96 -3.12
N ASP A 324 -1.50 31.40 -4.16
CA ASP A 324 -1.36 32.70 -4.77
C ASP A 324 -2.47 33.59 -4.22
N SER A 325 -2.17 34.34 -3.17
CA SER A 325 -3.11 35.27 -2.53
C SER A 325 -3.53 36.46 -3.44
N VAL A 326 -2.70 36.80 -4.43
CA VAL A 326 -2.97 37.89 -5.38
C VAL A 326 -3.99 37.44 -6.41
N LYS A 327 -3.76 36.27 -7.01
CA LYS A 327 -4.69 35.67 -7.99
C LYS A 327 -5.84 34.90 -7.30
N ARG A 328 -5.85 34.78 -5.97
CA ARG A 328 -6.79 33.97 -5.16
C ARG A 328 -6.88 32.52 -5.66
N LYS A 329 -5.75 31.97 -6.09
CA LYS A 329 -5.64 30.58 -6.57
C LYS A 329 -4.77 29.78 -5.62
N HIS A 330 -5.19 28.58 -5.33
CA HIS A 330 -4.40 27.59 -4.60
C HIS A 330 -4.53 26.23 -5.28
N GLY A 331 -3.52 25.41 -5.14
CA GLY A 331 -3.51 24.08 -5.75
C GLY A 331 -2.27 23.30 -5.38
N GLU A 332 -2.07 22.22 -6.10
CA GLU A 332 -0.91 21.34 -5.95
C GLU A 332 -0.31 21.04 -7.32
N PHE A 333 1.00 20.88 -7.36
CA PHE A 333 1.71 20.20 -8.43
C PHE A 333 2.01 18.79 -7.94
N ASP A 334 1.65 17.78 -8.72
CA ASP A 334 1.50 16.41 -8.22
C ASP A 334 2.78 15.58 -8.22
N VAL A 335 3.74 15.88 -9.11
CA VAL A 335 5.02 15.18 -9.17
C VAL A 335 6.15 16.23 -9.14
N VAL A 336 6.77 16.38 -7.98
CA VAL A 336 7.81 17.37 -7.76
C VAL A 336 9.00 16.73 -7.04
N LEU A 337 10.21 17.00 -7.55
CA LEU A 337 11.47 16.57 -6.96
C LEU A 337 12.16 17.76 -6.29
N GLU A 338 12.40 17.67 -5.00
CA GLU A 338 13.16 18.67 -4.26
C GLU A 338 14.66 18.52 -4.53
N ARG A 339 15.29 19.61 -4.99
CA ARG A 339 16.73 19.74 -5.19
C ARG A 339 17.37 20.61 -4.12
N LYS A 340 18.70 20.68 -4.10
CA LYS A 340 19.43 21.56 -3.17
C LYS A 340 19.01 23.03 -3.30
N ASN A 341 18.76 23.51 -4.52
CA ASN A 341 18.54 24.93 -4.80
C ASN A 341 17.17 25.25 -5.44
N GLY A 342 16.24 24.30 -5.47
CA GLY A 342 14.91 24.49 -6.07
C GLY A 342 14.18 23.18 -6.26
N PHE A 343 13.26 23.15 -7.20
CA PHE A 343 12.39 22.03 -7.46
C PHE A 343 12.30 21.72 -8.95
N ASP A 344 12.30 20.44 -9.31
CA ASP A 344 11.92 19.98 -10.64
C ASP A 344 10.43 19.64 -10.62
N PHE A 345 9.67 20.23 -11.52
CA PHE A 345 8.23 20.01 -11.64
C PHE A 345 7.93 19.11 -12.83
N TYR A 346 7.09 18.12 -12.64
CA TYR A 346 6.61 17.26 -13.70
C TYR A 346 5.09 17.28 -13.74
N GLU A 347 4.51 17.73 -14.86
CA GLU A 347 3.10 17.61 -15.13
C GLU A 347 2.82 16.24 -15.72
N VAL A 348 1.78 15.56 -15.22
CA VAL A 348 1.46 14.17 -15.55
C VAL A 348 0.10 14.09 -16.22
N LYS A 349 0.02 13.46 -17.40
CA LYS A 349 -1.23 13.30 -18.16
C LYS A 349 -1.45 11.84 -18.58
N TYR A 350 -2.62 11.34 -18.18
CA TYR A 350 -3.10 10.00 -18.56
C TYR A 350 -4.16 10.14 -19.67
N TYR A 351 -3.72 10.52 -20.86
CA TYR A 351 -4.62 10.71 -22.01
C TYR A 351 -4.47 9.58 -23.04
N ARG A 352 -5.56 9.29 -23.78
CA ARG A 352 -5.48 8.39 -24.94
C ARG A 352 -4.75 9.00 -26.13
N SER A 353 -4.75 10.32 -26.24
CA SER A 353 -4.00 11.07 -27.26
C SER A 353 -2.68 11.59 -26.73
N PRO A 354 -1.66 11.82 -27.58
CA PRO A 354 -0.45 12.51 -27.20
C PRO A 354 -0.71 13.88 -26.60
N MET A 355 0.10 14.30 -25.64
CA MET A 355 0.04 15.62 -25.02
C MET A 355 0.48 16.69 -26.02
N LYS A 356 -0.25 17.80 -26.10
CA LYS A 356 0.04 18.87 -27.04
C LYS A 356 1.07 19.83 -26.50
N LEU A 357 1.93 20.36 -27.41
CA LEU A 357 2.91 21.39 -27.02
C LEU A 357 2.23 22.65 -26.44
N SER A 358 1.05 23.01 -26.92
CA SER A 358 0.28 24.13 -26.38
C SER A 358 -0.12 23.94 -24.91
N GLU A 359 -0.44 22.70 -24.51
CA GLU A 359 -0.75 22.34 -23.14
C GLU A 359 0.52 22.44 -22.27
N MET A 360 1.66 21.92 -22.76
CA MET A 360 2.94 21.99 -22.06
C MET A 360 3.33 23.46 -21.78
N LYS A 361 3.20 24.35 -22.75
CA LYS A 361 3.48 25.79 -22.57
C LYS A 361 2.53 26.46 -21.59
N LEU A 362 1.28 26.03 -21.51
CA LEU A 362 0.32 26.57 -20.54
C LEU A 362 0.69 26.17 -19.11
N GLU A 363 1.04 24.89 -18.91
CA GLU A 363 1.46 24.36 -17.60
C GLU A 363 2.81 24.98 -17.16
N GLU A 364 3.79 25.09 -18.05
CA GLU A 364 5.04 25.82 -17.75
C GLU A 364 4.77 27.23 -17.29
N LYS A 365 3.92 27.98 -18.01
CA LYS A 365 3.55 29.33 -17.63
C LYS A 365 2.95 29.37 -16.23
N GLN A 366 2.05 28.44 -15.90
CA GLN A 366 1.46 28.37 -14.56
C GLN A 366 2.50 28.12 -13.48
N ILE A 367 3.43 27.18 -13.71
CA ILE A 367 4.53 26.90 -12.76
C ILE A 367 5.38 28.15 -12.54
N ARG A 368 5.84 28.80 -13.63
CA ARG A 368 6.74 29.96 -13.54
C ARG A 368 6.09 31.21 -12.96
N GLU A 369 4.79 31.39 -13.18
CA GLU A 369 4.03 32.53 -12.65
C GLU A 369 3.58 32.32 -11.20
N THR A 370 3.77 31.14 -10.63
CA THR A 370 3.39 30.88 -9.24
C THR A 370 4.40 31.53 -8.27
N PRO A 371 3.95 32.42 -7.36
CA PRO A 371 4.86 33.17 -6.49
C PRO A 371 5.64 32.27 -5.54
N GLY A 372 6.91 32.61 -5.30
CA GLY A 372 7.77 31.95 -4.31
C GLY A 372 8.33 30.59 -4.72
N ILE A 373 8.06 30.13 -5.93
CA ILE A 373 8.62 28.87 -6.47
C ILE A 373 10.03 29.11 -6.99
N LYS A 374 10.98 28.22 -6.61
CA LYS A 374 12.31 28.12 -7.21
C LYS A 374 12.32 26.95 -8.17
N VAL A 375 12.06 27.23 -9.44
CA VAL A 375 12.07 26.21 -10.50
C VAL A 375 13.52 25.89 -10.86
N SER A 376 13.91 24.61 -10.75
CA SER A 376 15.18 24.09 -11.25
C SER A 376 15.01 23.52 -12.65
N ASP A 377 13.94 22.73 -12.85
CA ASP A 377 13.63 22.11 -14.13
C ASP A 377 12.14 21.90 -14.30
N ILE A 378 11.67 21.76 -15.54
CA ILE A 378 10.30 21.45 -15.89
C ILE A 378 10.29 20.26 -16.85
N GLY A 379 9.49 19.27 -16.53
CA GLY A 379 9.27 18.10 -17.36
C GLY A 379 7.78 17.78 -17.51
N PHE A 380 7.51 16.88 -18.43
CA PHE A 380 6.17 16.41 -18.73
C PHE A 380 6.19 14.89 -18.83
N ILE A 381 5.15 14.27 -18.31
CA ILE A 381 4.93 12.83 -18.39
C ILE A 381 3.59 12.59 -19.06
N SER A 382 3.62 11.98 -20.22
CA SER A 382 2.39 11.61 -20.95
C SER A 382 2.41 10.13 -21.27
N ILE A 383 1.36 9.41 -20.85
CA ILE A 383 1.27 7.96 -21.04
C ILE A 383 1.42 7.56 -22.52
N ASN A 384 0.83 8.30 -23.44
CA ASN A 384 0.86 8.06 -24.88
C ASN A 384 1.78 9.03 -25.65
N GLY A 385 2.74 9.68 -24.96
CA GLY A 385 3.72 10.54 -25.57
C GLY A 385 3.22 11.94 -25.92
N PHE A 386 3.86 12.56 -26.92
CA PHE A 386 3.73 13.98 -27.24
C PHE A 386 3.52 14.16 -28.73
N ASP A 387 2.75 15.18 -29.14
CA ASP A 387 2.57 15.53 -30.56
C ASP A 387 3.83 16.19 -31.15
N SER A 388 4.56 16.94 -30.31
CA SER A 388 5.84 17.55 -30.66
C SER A 388 6.70 17.75 -29.39
N LEU A 389 8.01 17.75 -29.54
CA LEU A 389 8.99 17.87 -28.47
C LEU A 389 9.78 19.17 -28.60
N GLU A 390 9.97 19.88 -27.49
CA GLU A 390 10.97 20.96 -27.37
C GLU A 390 12.14 20.46 -26.53
N SER A 391 13.35 20.75 -26.97
CA SER A 391 14.59 20.31 -26.30
C SER A 391 14.78 20.91 -24.89
N SER A 392 14.01 21.95 -24.56
CA SER A 392 14.01 22.60 -23.24
C SER A 392 13.26 21.80 -22.17
N TYR A 393 12.43 20.82 -22.56
CA TYR A 393 11.64 20.04 -21.62
C TYR A 393 12.15 18.61 -21.45
N ARG A 394 12.02 18.08 -20.25
CA ARG A 394 12.19 16.65 -19.99
C ARG A 394 10.87 15.95 -20.24
N CYS A 395 10.79 15.24 -21.36
CA CYS A 395 9.59 14.52 -21.76
C CYS A 395 9.74 13.02 -21.51
N LEU A 396 8.86 12.45 -20.73
CA LEU A 396 8.81 11.02 -20.43
C LEU A 396 7.48 10.43 -20.92
N THR A 397 7.56 9.26 -21.52
CA THR A 397 6.38 8.51 -21.98
C THR A 397 6.07 7.36 -21.03
N GLY A 398 4.93 6.72 -21.20
CA GLY A 398 4.62 5.49 -20.48
C GLY A 398 5.68 4.40 -20.68
N GLU A 399 6.26 4.29 -21.87
CA GLU A 399 7.34 3.35 -22.16
C GLU A 399 8.59 3.62 -21.30
N ASN A 400 8.92 4.89 -21.05
CA ASN A 400 10.03 5.24 -20.15
C ASN A 400 9.72 4.79 -18.70
N ILE A 401 8.46 4.90 -18.26
CA ILE A 401 8.03 4.54 -16.90
C ILE A 401 8.11 3.03 -16.67
N TYR A 402 7.85 2.20 -17.69
CA TYR A 402 7.78 0.73 -17.57
C TYR A 402 9.01 -0.02 -18.10
N PHE A 403 9.69 0.52 -19.12
CA PHE A 403 10.74 -0.20 -19.85
C PHE A 403 12.05 0.57 -19.91
N ASP A 404 12.26 1.59 -19.06
CA ASP A 404 13.59 2.18 -18.93
C ASP A 404 14.59 1.04 -18.62
N PRO A 405 15.67 0.85 -19.41
CA PRO A 405 16.68 -0.20 -19.19
C PRO A 405 17.29 -0.21 -17.79
N ILE A 406 16.95 0.76 -17.02
CA ILE A 406 17.38 1.01 -15.65
C ILE A 406 16.48 0.31 -14.62
N LEU A 407 15.27 -0.06 -15.04
CA LEU A 407 14.25 -0.67 -14.17
C LEU A 407 14.22 -2.21 -14.27
N SER A 408 14.93 -2.79 -15.26
CA SER A 408 15.04 -4.24 -15.51
C SER A 408 16.14 -4.89 -14.67
#